data_81d34da00330dbb284514e5596242ad6
#
_entry.id   81d34da00330dbb284514e5596242ad6
#
_cell.length_a   1.000
_cell.length_b   1.000
_cell.length_c   1.000
_cell.angle_alpha   90.00
_cell.angle_beta   90.00
_cell.angle_gamma   90.00
#
_symmetry.space_group_name_H-M   'P 1'
#
loop_
_entity.id
_entity.type
_entity.pdbx_description
1 polymer ?
#
loop_
_entity_poly.entity_id
_entity_poly.type
_entity_poly.pdbx_seq_one_letter_code
_entity_poly.pdbx_strand_id
1 'polypeptide(L)'
;QVIVDRHGEVLAHEKRMLLAPVQITIQDACRFVSNLGGLFIPAHVNREAFGLLPRLGSVPPDLEVEFLEITRNANKDTLLQKYPQLAEYHLLKNGDVHYLEDFLGALEFYAQGSSLAAIRDGLISIL
;
A
#
# COMPACT_ATOMS: atom_id res chain seq x y z
N GLN A 1 -15.48 -2.51 18.44
CA GLN A 1 -14.73 -3.65 17.86
C GLN A 1 -14.43 -4.66 18.95
N VAL A 2 -14.43 -5.95 18.62
CA VAL A 2 -14.10 -7.02 19.55
C VAL A 2 -12.64 -7.45 19.39
N ILE A 3 -12.00 -7.76 20.51
CA ILE A 3 -10.69 -8.39 20.55
C ILE A 3 -10.93 -9.88 20.82
N VAL A 4 -10.44 -10.72 19.94
CA VAL A 4 -10.62 -12.19 20.03
C VAL A 4 -9.26 -12.89 20.17
N ASP A 5 -9.28 -14.08 20.74
CA ASP A 5 -8.12 -14.97 20.75
C ASP A 5 -7.99 -15.73 19.42
N ARG A 6 -6.97 -16.60 19.35
CA ARG A 6 -6.71 -17.46 18.17
C ARG A 6 -7.85 -18.46 17.85
N HIS A 7 -8.81 -18.64 18.73
CA HIS A 7 -9.96 -19.54 18.55
C HIS A 7 -11.26 -18.78 18.23
N GLY A 8 -11.20 -17.43 18.18
CA GLY A 8 -12.35 -16.57 17.92
C GLY A 8 -13.15 -16.20 19.17
N GLU A 9 -12.70 -16.62 20.37
CA GLU A 9 -13.36 -16.26 21.63
C GLU A 9 -13.10 -14.80 21.98
N VAL A 10 -14.15 -14.08 22.39
CA VAL A 10 -14.07 -12.65 22.70
C VAL A 10 -13.33 -12.44 24.01
N LEU A 11 -12.18 -11.79 23.96
CA LEU A 11 -11.37 -11.42 25.12
C LEU A 11 -11.76 -10.06 25.70
N ALA A 12 -12.06 -9.09 24.83
CA ALA A 12 -12.35 -7.73 25.24
C ALA A 12 -13.06 -6.92 24.15
N HIS A 13 -13.47 -5.71 24.48
CA HIS A 13 -14.00 -4.73 23.53
C HIS A 13 -13.07 -3.51 23.45
N GLU A 14 -12.59 -3.17 22.25
CA GLU A 14 -11.89 -1.91 21.98
C GLU A 14 -12.92 -0.80 21.76
N LYS A 15 -12.88 0.23 22.60
CA LYS A 15 -13.81 1.37 22.55
C LYS A 15 -13.38 2.45 21.56
N ARG A 16 -12.09 2.50 21.20
CA ARG A 16 -11.57 3.46 20.23
C ARG A 16 -12.04 3.09 18.83
N MET A 17 -12.32 4.11 18.02
CA MET A 17 -12.64 3.95 16.61
C MET A 17 -11.32 3.67 15.83
N LEU A 18 -10.93 2.40 15.68
CA LEU A 18 -9.69 2.02 15.00
C LEU A 18 -9.74 2.21 13.47
N LEU A 19 -10.94 2.33 12.90
CA LEU A 19 -11.13 2.62 11.47
C LEU A 19 -11.07 4.13 11.15
N ALA A 20 -10.96 5.00 12.16
CA ALA A 20 -10.82 6.42 11.93
C ALA A 20 -9.41 6.75 11.41
N PRO A 21 -9.28 7.75 10.52
CA PRO A 21 -7.97 8.24 10.10
C PRO A 21 -7.17 8.72 11.31
N VAL A 22 -5.88 8.44 11.30
CA VAL A 22 -4.95 9.00 12.29
C VAL A 22 -4.60 10.45 11.91
N GLN A 23 -4.31 11.29 12.91
CA GLN A 23 -3.89 12.68 12.69
C GLN A 23 -2.38 12.74 12.41
N ILE A 24 -1.99 12.24 11.24
CA ILE A 24 -0.60 12.25 10.77
C ILE A 24 -0.60 12.52 9.27
N THR A 25 0.37 13.28 8.78
CA THR A 25 0.54 13.47 7.35
C THR A 25 1.10 12.22 6.69
N ILE A 26 0.87 12.03 5.39
CA ILE A 26 1.43 10.90 4.65
C ILE A 26 2.97 10.95 4.64
N GLN A 27 3.55 12.16 4.60
CA GLN A 27 4.99 12.37 4.67
C GLN A 27 5.56 11.94 6.02
N ASP A 28 4.89 12.29 7.13
CA ASP A 28 5.31 11.88 8.46
C ASP A 28 5.18 10.36 8.62
N ALA A 29 4.11 9.76 8.14
CA ALA A 29 3.93 8.31 8.16
C ALA A 29 5.05 7.61 7.37
N CYS A 30 5.38 8.11 6.18
CA CYS A 30 6.49 7.60 5.37
C CYS A 30 7.81 7.68 6.14
N ARG A 31 8.14 8.86 6.70
CA ARG A 31 9.37 9.05 7.49
C ARG A 31 9.45 8.13 8.72
N PHE A 32 8.34 7.97 9.45
CA PHE A 32 8.32 7.07 10.60
C PHE A 32 8.58 5.61 10.22
N VAL A 33 7.93 5.13 9.16
CA VAL A 33 8.13 3.76 8.66
C VAL A 33 9.58 3.57 8.20
N SER A 34 10.11 4.52 7.42
CA SER A 34 11.49 4.47 6.90
C SER A 34 12.53 4.51 8.03
N ASN A 35 12.34 5.35 9.04
CA ASN A 35 13.22 5.44 10.21
C ASN A 35 13.26 4.14 11.04
N LEU A 36 12.19 3.35 10.99
CA LEU A 36 12.12 2.03 11.60
C LEU A 36 12.66 0.92 10.70
N GLY A 37 13.20 1.27 9.53
CA GLY A 37 13.69 0.32 8.54
C GLY A 37 12.56 -0.39 7.78
N GLY A 38 11.35 0.17 7.80
CA GLY A 38 10.18 -0.35 7.07
C GLY A 38 10.15 0.07 5.60
N LEU A 39 9.26 -0.55 4.84
CA LEU A 39 8.94 -0.18 3.46
C LEU A 39 7.55 0.46 3.44
N PHE A 40 7.48 1.74 3.07
CA PHE A 40 6.22 2.47 2.97
C PHE A 40 5.71 2.46 1.53
N ILE A 41 4.56 1.85 1.31
CA ILE A 41 3.93 1.74 -0.02
C ILE A 41 2.52 2.34 0.08
N PRO A 42 2.26 3.53 -0.50
CA PRO A 42 0.92 4.09 -0.57
C PRO A 42 -0.03 3.14 -1.30
N ALA A 43 -1.11 2.75 -0.62
CA ALA A 43 -2.06 1.77 -1.12
C ALA A 43 -2.99 2.38 -2.19
N HIS A 44 -3.36 1.57 -3.21
CA HIS A 44 -4.38 1.82 -4.23
C HIS A 44 -4.53 3.31 -4.62
N VAL A 45 -3.39 3.95 -4.98
CA VAL A 45 -3.30 5.41 -5.19
C VAL A 45 -4.27 5.96 -6.23
N ASN A 46 -4.72 5.13 -7.17
CA ASN A 46 -5.67 5.47 -8.25
C ASN A 46 -7.15 5.25 -7.90
N ARG A 47 -7.46 4.71 -6.70
CA ARG A 47 -8.85 4.42 -6.29
C ARG A 47 -9.62 5.72 -6.09
N GLU A 48 -10.80 5.86 -6.72
CA GLU A 48 -11.59 7.10 -6.63
C GLU A 48 -11.93 7.49 -5.18
N ALA A 49 -12.38 6.53 -4.38
CA ALA A 49 -12.60 6.74 -2.97
C ALA A 49 -11.29 6.56 -2.20
N PHE A 50 -10.82 7.62 -1.57
CA PHE A 50 -9.66 7.64 -0.68
C PHE A 50 -8.29 7.42 -1.34
N GLY A 51 -8.22 7.29 -2.67
CA GLY A 51 -6.94 7.23 -3.38
C GLY A 51 -6.20 8.57 -3.37
N LEU A 52 -4.88 8.50 -3.35
CA LEU A 52 -4.00 9.68 -3.30
C LEU A 52 -4.18 10.57 -4.55
N LEU A 53 -4.19 9.97 -5.73
CA LEU A 53 -4.28 10.70 -7.01
C LEU A 53 -5.60 11.45 -7.20
N PRO A 54 -6.79 10.85 -6.98
CA PRO A 54 -8.04 11.59 -7.09
C PRO A 54 -8.20 12.70 -6.05
N ARG A 55 -7.53 12.56 -4.89
CA ARG A 55 -7.61 13.55 -3.81
C ARG A 55 -6.67 14.72 -3.99
N LEU A 56 -5.43 14.47 -4.43
CA LEU A 56 -4.36 15.46 -4.50
C LEU A 56 -4.01 15.86 -5.94
N GLY A 57 -4.47 15.10 -6.94
CA GLY A 57 -4.11 15.31 -8.35
C GLY A 57 -2.73 14.80 -8.74
N SER A 58 -1.85 14.57 -7.77
CA SER A 58 -0.48 14.10 -7.98
C SER A 58 0.04 13.37 -6.74
N VAL A 59 1.16 12.68 -6.88
CA VAL A 59 1.98 12.26 -5.74
C VAL A 59 2.69 13.49 -5.20
N PRO A 60 2.64 13.77 -3.89
CA PRO A 60 3.38 14.92 -3.33
C PRO A 60 4.87 14.80 -3.62
N PRO A 61 5.54 15.85 -4.10
CA PRO A 61 6.95 15.80 -4.50
C PRO A 61 7.92 15.58 -3.33
N ASP A 62 7.46 15.83 -2.11
CA ASP A 62 8.17 15.60 -0.85
C ASP A 62 7.85 14.25 -0.22
N LEU A 63 7.12 13.38 -0.91
CA LEU A 63 6.85 12.02 -0.47
C LEU A 63 7.93 11.08 -1.02
N GLU A 64 8.88 10.72 -0.17
CA GLU A 64 10.03 9.87 -0.49
C GLU A 64 9.64 8.39 -0.54
N VAL A 65 8.96 7.97 -1.60
CA VAL A 65 8.56 6.57 -1.84
C VAL A 65 9.10 6.07 -3.18
N GLU A 66 9.40 4.80 -3.24
CA GLU A 66 9.86 4.11 -4.43
C GLU A 66 8.73 3.37 -5.14
N PHE A 67 7.78 2.86 -4.36
CA PHE A 67 6.67 2.04 -4.82
C PHE A 67 5.34 2.74 -4.58
N LEU A 68 4.41 2.54 -5.52
CA LEU A 68 3.00 2.92 -5.38
C LEU A 68 2.13 1.72 -5.73
N GLU A 69 1.16 1.41 -4.88
CA GLU A 69 0.18 0.39 -5.23
C GLU A 69 -0.92 0.98 -6.12
N ILE A 70 -1.24 0.30 -7.20
CA ILE A 70 -2.40 0.57 -8.04
C ILE A 70 -3.40 -0.60 -7.97
N THR A 71 -4.68 -0.32 -8.17
CA THR A 71 -5.72 -1.34 -8.10
C THR A 71 -5.52 -2.44 -9.14
N ARG A 72 -5.96 -3.66 -8.83
CA ARG A 72 -5.88 -4.87 -9.68
C ARG A 72 -6.33 -4.62 -11.12
N ASN A 73 -7.42 -3.89 -11.31
CA ASN A 73 -8.04 -3.64 -12.61
C ASN A 73 -7.51 -2.38 -13.32
N ALA A 74 -6.50 -1.72 -12.74
CA ALA A 74 -5.94 -0.52 -13.35
C ALA A 74 -5.22 -0.84 -14.66
N ASN A 75 -5.47 -0.02 -15.68
CA ASN A 75 -4.66 -0.01 -16.88
C ASN A 75 -3.49 0.97 -16.67
N LYS A 76 -2.26 0.43 -16.67
CA LYS A 76 -1.04 1.19 -16.39
C LYS A 76 -0.83 2.31 -17.41
N ASP A 77 -1.04 2.04 -18.70
CA ASP A 77 -0.83 3.02 -19.78
C ASP A 77 -1.81 4.19 -19.65
N THR A 78 -3.07 3.89 -19.36
CA THR A 78 -4.09 4.94 -19.12
C THR A 78 -3.74 5.78 -17.90
N LEU A 79 -3.23 5.16 -16.84
CA LEU A 79 -2.79 5.90 -15.65
C LEU A 79 -1.58 6.78 -15.94
N LEU A 80 -0.59 6.30 -16.68
CA LEU A 80 0.58 7.07 -17.09
C LEU A 80 0.22 8.22 -18.02
N GLN A 81 -0.74 8.06 -18.91
CA GLN A 81 -1.26 9.15 -19.74
C GLN A 81 -1.93 10.24 -18.89
N LYS A 82 -2.72 9.84 -17.88
CA LYS A 82 -3.43 10.78 -17.00
C LYS A 82 -2.52 11.44 -15.97
N TYR A 83 -1.54 10.68 -15.46
CA TYR A 83 -0.61 11.09 -14.42
C TYR A 83 0.83 10.75 -14.82
N PRO A 84 1.47 11.53 -15.71
CA PRO A 84 2.80 11.21 -16.27
C PRO A 84 3.89 11.03 -15.20
N GLN A 85 3.79 11.74 -14.07
CA GLN A 85 4.73 11.62 -12.95
C GLN A 85 4.80 10.20 -12.34
N LEU A 86 3.81 9.36 -12.60
CA LEU A 86 3.84 7.97 -12.13
C LEU A 86 4.95 7.13 -12.79
N ALA A 87 5.52 7.61 -13.90
CA ALA A 87 6.65 6.96 -14.55
C ALA A 87 7.93 6.95 -13.69
N GLU A 88 8.00 7.80 -12.66
CA GLU A 88 9.12 7.88 -11.72
C GLU A 88 9.06 6.83 -10.61
N TYR A 89 7.94 6.09 -10.51
CA TYR A 89 7.66 5.14 -9.44
C TYR A 89 7.49 3.72 -9.95
N HIS A 90 7.80 2.76 -9.10
CA HIS A 90 7.46 1.36 -9.32
C HIS A 90 5.99 1.12 -9.00
N LEU A 91 5.18 0.82 -10.02
CA LEU A 91 3.74 0.60 -9.86
C LEU A 91 3.44 -0.87 -9.60
N LEU A 92 3.06 -1.18 -8.36
CA LEU A 92 2.65 -2.51 -7.93
C LEU A 92 1.15 -2.70 -8.14
N LYS A 93 0.76 -3.69 -8.94
CA LYS A 93 -0.64 -4.04 -9.14
C LYS A 93 -1.06 -5.05 -8.08
N ASN A 94 -1.96 -4.68 -7.17
CA ASN A 94 -2.35 -5.51 -6.05
C ASN A 94 -3.87 -5.58 -5.85
N GLY A 95 -4.33 -6.53 -5.02
CA GLY A 95 -5.73 -6.89 -4.89
C GLY A 95 -6.50 -6.22 -3.76
N ASP A 96 -5.85 -5.42 -2.90
CA ASP A 96 -6.48 -4.86 -1.68
C ASP A 96 -7.17 -5.96 -0.84
N VAL A 97 -6.41 -7.03 -0.57
CA VAL A 97 -6.90 -8.30 0.00
C VAL A 97 -7.43 -8.11 1.41
N HIS A 98 -8.72 -8.42 1.62
CA HIS A 98 -9.37 -8.41 2.92
C HIS A 98 -9.90 -9.79 3.34
N TYR A 99 -10.05 -10.72 2.38
CA TYR A 99 -10.53 -12.09 2.59
C TYR A 99 -9.61 -13.08 1.87
N LEU A 100 -9.62 -14.34 2.28
CA LEU A 100 -8.74 -15.38 1.73
C LEU A 100 -8.96 -15.58 0.21
N GLU A 101 -10.19 -15.48 -0.25
CA GLU A 101 -10.56 -15.57 -1.67
C GLU A 101 -10.03 -14.43 -2.53
N ASP A 102 -9.65 -13.29 -1.93
CA ASP A 102 -9.11 -12.13 -2.64
C ASP A 102 -7.66 -12.33 -3.09
N PHE A 103 -6.95 -13.33 -2.57
CA PHE A 103 -5.56 -13.63 -2.93
C PHE A 103 -5.38 -14.10 -4.37
N LEU A 104 -6.45 -14.48 -5.07
CA LEU A 104 -6.40 -14.97 -6.43
C LEU A 104 -5.95 -13.86 -7.41
N GLY A 105 -4.85 -14.11 -8.13
CA GLY A 105 -4.28 -13.19 -9.11
C GLY A 105 -3.62 -11.95 -8.51
N ALA A 106 -3.16 -12.06 -7.28
CA ALA A 106 -2.28 -11.08 -6.67
C ALA A 106 -0.90 -11.07 -7.34
N LEU A 107 -0.11 -10.08 -7.00
CA LEU A 107 1.27 -9.97 -7.45
C LEU A 107 2.11 -11.14 -6.92
N GLU A 108 2.82 -11.82 -7.82
CA GLU A 108 3.81 -12.83 -7.47
C GLU A 108 5.20 -12.33 -7.84
N PHE A 109 6.16 -12.52 -6.95
CA PHE A 109 7.56 -12.16 -7.18
C PHE A 109 8.50 -13.12 -6.44
N TYR A 110 9.73 -13.22 -6.91
CA TYR A 110 10.74 -14.01 -6.27
C TYR A 110 11.61 -13.15 -5.36
N ALA A 111 11.74 -13.55 -4.09
CA ALA A 111 12.66 -12.91 -3.14
C ALA A 111 13.71 -13.93 -2.67
N GLN A 112 14.97 -13.51 -2.57
CA GLN A 112 16.08 -14.36 -2.10
C GLN A 112 16.10 -14.55 -0.57
N GLY A 113 14.97 -14.33 0.10
CA GLY A 113 14.81 -14.48 1.55
C GLY A 113 13.61 -13.74 2.07
N SER A 114 13.42 -13.78 3.38
CA SER A 114 12.30 -13.14 4.09
C SER A 114 12.66 -11.77 4.71
N SER A 115 13.87 -11.27 4.48
CA SER A 115 14.24 -9.93 4.93
C SER A 115 13.53 -8.86 4.09
N LEU A 116 13.29 -7.70 4.68
CA LEU A 116 12.66 -6.58 3.98
C LEU A 116 13.47 -6.14 2.74
N ALA A 117 14.80 -6.16 2.83
CA ALA A 117 15.68 -5.89 1.70
C ALA A 117 15.47 -6.89 0.57
N ALA A 118 15.44 -8.20 0.86
CA ALA A 118 15.21 -9.23 -0.14
C ALA A 118 13.82 -9.10 -0.79
N ILE A 119 12.80 -8.71 -0.02
CA ILE A 119 11.44 -8.44 -0.53
C ILE A 119 11.47 -7.22 -1.46
N ARG A 120 12.10 -6.12 -1.05
CA ARG A 120 12.24 -4.92 -1.87
C ARG A 120 12.94 -5.20 -3.20
N ASP A 121 14.07 -5.91 -3.16
CA ASP A 121 14.84 -6.27 -4.36
C ASP A 121 14.02 -7.19 -5.28
N GLY A 122 13.26 -8.13 -4.70
CA GLY A 122 12.33 -8.97 -5.43
C GLY A 122 11.22 -8.18 -6.12
N LEU A 123 10.65 -7.18 -5.47
CA LEU A 123 9.63 -6.29 -6.06
C LEU A 123 10.20 -5.47 -7.23
N ILE A 124 11.43 -4.96 -7.13
CA ILE A 124 12.09 -4.25 -8.23
C ILE A 124 12.30 -5.16 -9.44
N SER A 125 12.62 -6.43 -9.23
CA SER A 125 12.97 -7.36 -10.31
C SER A 125 11.80 -7.74 -11.25
N ILE A 126 10.55 -7.47 -10.86
CA ILE A 126 9.35 -7.80 -11.66
C ILE A 126 8.79 -6.61 -12.46
N LEU A 127 9.40 -5.43 -12.36
CA LEU A 127 8.94 -4.17 -12.93
C LEU A 127 9.77 -3.73 -14.11
#